data_a100d198123dfcb89f77fb4aa5aaf5a4
#
_entry.id   a100d198123dfcb89f77fb4aa5aaf5a4
#
_cell.length_a   1.000
_cell.length_b   1.000
_cell.length_c   1.000
_cell.angle_alpha   90.00
_cell.angle_beta   90.00
_cell.angle_gamma   90.00
#
_symmetry.space_group_name_H-M   'P 1'
#
loop_
_entity.id
_entity.type
_entity.pdbx_description
1 polymer ?
#
loop_
_entity_poly.entity_id
_entity_poly.type
_entity_poly.pdbx_seq_one_letter_code
_entity_poly.pdbx_strand_id
1 'polypeptide(L)'
;MERSIAPQTGFMRQSPRPIPRWLAAVVEYLELFQPGILTLKDIEFYLRELGMKNDPSTVARELQRHGWLLPLRTRGRWEFAPAARAGAVRSGDPFIELRATLQRRSLPVALAYDSAAWLQGLSARQPTKQILATYPSQRKLPPALSNFRVTRIWGVLEPERKDNLPVWRVPTLLAKMAIVPHYYRDWPNVTEWLEEAFNRADAVDLERELDHAPDPARIRLAYLADQANFKHLAQDLMKKARASGLVYLGRDRARSRFIREYNLIDSLLVPSVKT
;
A
#
# COMPACT_ATOMS: atom_id res chain seq x y z
N MET A 1 -5.69 56.32 2.69
CA MET A 1 -4.35 55.67 2.56
C MET A 1 -4.57 54.15 2.52
N GLU A 2 -4.84 53.64 1.35
CA GLU A 2 -4.98 52.21 1.11
C GLU A 2 -3.60 51.62 0.80
N ARG A 3 -3.14 50.69 1.62
CA ARG A 3 -1.93 49.93 1.34
C ARG A 3 -2.33 48.70 0.53
N SER A 4 -2.06 48.75 -0.77
CA SER A 4 -2.14 47.64 -1.69
C SER A 4 -1.10 46.57 -1.30
N ILE A 5 -1.56 45.39 -0.84
CA ILE A 5 -0.72 44.20 -0.61
C ILE A 5 -0.71 43.43 -1.91
N ALA A 6 0.37 43.55 -2.66
CA ALA A 6 0.62 42.69 -3.81
C ALA A 6 0.91 41.25 -3.35
N PRO A 7 0.31 40.20 -3.94
CA PRO A 7 0.65 38.81 -3.61
C PRO A 7 2.02 38.52 -4.17
N GLN A 8 2.98 38.22 -3.29
CA GLN A 8 4.27 37.65 -3.68
C GLN A 8 4.06 36.15 -4.03
N THR A 9 3.66 35.88 -5.26
CA THR A 9 3.78 34.54 -5.87
C THR A 9 5.24 34.28 -6.20
N GLY A 10 5.99 33.83 -5.23
CA GLY A 10 7.33 33.29 -5.43
C GLY A 10 7.26 31.97 -6.20
N PHE A 11 7.13 32.04 -7.52
CA PHE A 11 7.45 30.92 -8.38
C PHE A 11 8.95 30.64 -8.21
N MET A 12 9.29 29.58 -7.47
CA MET A 12 10.64 29.03 -7.49
C MET A 12 10.96 28.70 -8.95
N ARG A 13 11.77 29.51 -9.60
CA ARG A 13 12.33 29.22 -10.94
C ARG A 13 13.16 27.95 -10.76
N GLN A 14 12.60 26.82 -11.15
CA GLN A 14 13.36 25.57 -11.21
C GLN A 14 14.44 25.76 -12.26
N SER A 15 15.68 25.42 -11.89
CA SER A 15 16.81 25.45 -12.81
C SER A 15 16.51 24.50 -13.97
N PRO A 16 16.67 24.94 -15.24
CA PRO A 16 16.47 24.07 -16.37
C PRO A 16 17.42 22.87 -16.25
N ARG A 17 16.94 21.67 -16.55
CA ARG A 17 17.78 20.47 -16.62
C ARG A 17 18.56 20.49 -17.94
N PRO A 18 19.84 20.81 -17.94
CA PRO A 18 20.60 20.82 -19.20
C PRO A 18 20.73 19.39 -19.73
N ILE A 19 20.54 19.24 -21.03
CA ILE A 19 20.74 17.96 -21.71
C ILE A 19 21.97 18.10 -22.57
N PRO A 20 23.10 17.43 -22.23
CA PRO A 20 24.25 17.36 -23.14
C PRO A 20 23.83 16.76 -24.48
N ARG A 21 24.31 17.31 -25.59
CA ARG A 21 23.91 16.88 -26.95
C ARG A 21 24.00 15.36 -27.15
N TRP A 22 25.08 14.74 -26.66
CA TRP A 22 25.30 13.30 -26.77
C TRP A 22 24.31 12.47 -25.97
N LEU A 23 23.66 13.05 -24.94
CA LEU A 23 22.70 12.39 -24.09
C LEU A 23 21.24 12.61 -24.54
N ALA A 24 21.02 13.54 -25.48
CA ALA A 24 19.68 13.95 -25.90
C ALA A 24 18.83 12.76 -26.39
N ALA A 25 19.39 11.90 -27.24
CA ALA A 25 18.69 10.74 -27.77
C ALA A 25 18.27 9.76 -26.68
N VAL A 26 19.08 9.58 -25.63
CA VAL A 26 18.73 8.71 -24.47
C VAL A 26 17.61 9.33 -23.68
N VAL A 27 17.65 10.63 -23.43
CA VAL A 27 16.58 11.33 -22.69
C VAL A 27 15.27 11.28 -23.49
N GLU A 28 15.31 11.53 -24.79
CA GLU A 28 14.14 11.43 -25.67
C GLU A 28 13.52 10.03 -25.64
N TYR A 29 14.35 8.98 -25.69
CA TYR A 29 13.90 7.61 -25.58
C TYR A 29 13.22 7.34 -24.21
N LEU A 30 13.83 7.82 -23.13
CA LEU A 30 13.26 7.69 -21.78
C LEU A 30 11.95 8.46 -21.61
N GLU A 31 11.84 9.64 -22.22
CA GLU A 31 10.60 10.43 -22.22
C GLU A 31 9.48 9.74 -23.00
N LEU A 32 9.81 9.07 -24.09
CA LEU A 32 8.83 8.34 -24.90
C LEU A 32 8.28 7.11 -24.14
N PHE A 33 9.15 6.31 -23.52
CA PHE A 33 8.76 5.07 -22.87
C PHE A 33 8.41 5.21 -21.37
N GLN A 34 8.82 6.30 -20.74
CA GLN A 34 8.56 6.65 -19.34
C GLN A 34 8.72 5.47 -18.35
N PRO A 35 9.86 4.78 -18.33
CA PRO A 35 10.09 3.67 -17.43
C PRO A 35 10.06 4.14 -15.98
N GLY A 36 9.26 3.49 -15.12
CA GLY A 36 9.15 3.88 -13.71
C GLY A 36 10.45 3.63 -12.94
N ILE A 37 11.08 2.48 -13.16
CA ILE A 37 12.32 2.05 -12.52
C ILE A 37 13.29 1.57 -13.57
N LEU A 38 14.54 2.02 -13.47
CA LEU A 38 15.62 1.70 -14.36
C LEU A 38 16.77 0.97 -13.66
N THR A 39 17.44 0.12 -14.43
CA THR A 39 18.68 -0.57 -14.07
C THR A 39 19.78 -0.26 -15.08
N LEU A 40 21.02 -0.65 -14.76
CA LEU A 40 22.10 -0.57 -15.76
C LEU A 40 21.83 -1.43 -17.01
N LYS A 41 21.15 -2.57 -16.85
CA LYS A 41 20.78 -3.44 -17.99
C LYS A 41 19.75 -2.77 -18.91
N ASP A 42 18.82 -2.01 -18.34
CA ASP A 42 17.83 -1.27 -19.13
C ASP A 42 18.53 -0.15 -19.92
N ILE A 43 19.47 0.57 -19.28
CA ILE A 43 20.27 1.60 -19.96
C ILE A 43 21.13 0.98 -21.05
N GLU A 44 21.78 -0.13 -20.81
CA GLU A 44 22.55 -0.87 -21.80
C GLU A 44 21.68 -1.28 -23.01
N PHE A 45 20.49 -1.79 -22.75
CA PHE A 45 19.53 -2.13 -23.78
C PHE A 45 19.15 -0.90 -24.62
N TYR A 46 18.82 0.23 -23.98
CA TYR A 46 18.46 1.47 -24.70
C TYR A 46 19.62 2.03 -25.51
N LEU A 47 20.84 1.99 -25.00
CA LEU A 47 22.02 2.41 -25.75
C LEU A 47 22.23 1.56 -26.99
N ARG A 48 22.03 0.27 -26.92
CA ARG A 48 22.11 -0.64 -28.06
C ARG A 48 21.04 -0.35 -29.13
N GLU A 49 19.79 -0.12 -28.70
CA GLU A 49 18.70 0.27 -29.61
C GLU A 49 19.00 1.59 -30.33
N LEU A 50 19.66 2.52 -29.67
CA LEU A 50 20.07 3.82 -30.22
C LEU A 50 21.40 3.74 -31.02
N GLY A 51 22.02 2.56 -31.13
CA GLY A 51 23.31 2.40 -31.80
C GLY A 51 24.48 3.11 -31.10
N MET A 52 24.34 3.43 -29.80
CA MET A 52 25.35 4.14 -29.02
C MET A 52 26.32 3.18 -28.36
N LYS A 53 27.62 3.53 -28.37
CA LYS A 53 28.70 2.72 -27.77
C LYS A 53 29.16 3.23 -26.40
N ASN A 54 28.37 4.09 -25.76
CA ASN A 54 28.70 4.66 -24.46
C ASN A 54 28.62 3.61 -23.36
N ASP A 55 29.46 3.74 -22.34
CA ASP A 55 29.37 2.90 -21.16
C ASP A 55 28.08 3.19 -20.34
N PRO A 56 27.23 2.17 -20.05
CA PRO A 56 25.95 2.36 -19.35
C PRO A 56 26.09 3.01 -17.97
N SER A 57 27.18 2.75 -17.25
CA SER A 57 27.40 3.34 -15.92
C SER A 57 27.76 4.83 -16.01
N THR A 58 28.45 5.23 -17.05
CA THR A 58 28.73 6.63 -17.33
C THR A 58 27.47 7.38 -17.74
N VAL A 59 26.62 6.79 -18.59
CA VAL A 59 25.32 7.36 -18.96
C VAL A 59 24.41 7.50 -17.73
N ALA A 60 24.31 6.46 -16.90
CA ALA A 60 23.53 6.52 -15.66
C ALA A 60 23.98 7.65 -14.74
N ARG A 61 25.29 7.83 -14.57
CA ARG A 61 25.88 8.89 -13.73
C ARG A 61 25.55 10.27 -14.27
N GLU A 62 25.65 10.47 -15.59
CA GLU A 62 25.30 11.75 -16.21
C GLU A 62 23.81 12.04 -16.12
N LEU A 63 22.94 11.07 -16.40
CA LEU A 63 21.49 11.21 -16.21
C LEU A 63 21.15 11.56 -14.75
N GLN A 64 21.82 10.93 -13.79
CA GLN A 64 21.64 11.23 -12.37
C GLN A 64 22.14 12.62 -12.01
N ARG A 65 23.33 13.04 -12.52
CA ARG A 65 23.89 14.38 -12.30
C ARG A 65 22.96 15.48 -12.82
N HIS A 66 22.28 15.24 -13.91
CA HIS A 66 21.33 16.16 -14.51
C HIS A 66 19.90 16.01 -14.00
N GLY A 67 19.65 15.14 -13.00
CA GLY A 67 18.34 14.98 -12.34
C GLY A 67 17.29 14.22 -13.16
N TRP A 68 17.70 13.49 -14.21
CA TRP A 68 16.82 12.60 -14.98
C TRP A 68 16.63 11.25 -14.31
N LEU A 69 17.64 10.80 -13.54
CA LEU A 69 17.56 9.60 -12.72
C LEU A 69 17.71 9.95 -11.25
N LEU A 70 16.78 9.46 -10.43
CA LEU A 70 16.78 9.63 -8.98
C LEU A 70 17.15 8.29 -8.34
N PRO A 71 18.24 8.22 -7.56
CA PRO A 71 18.68 6.97 -6.95
C PRO A 71 17.64 6.46 -5.95
N LEU A 72 17.31 5.18 -6.04
CA LEU A 72 16.50 4.47 -5.05
C LEU A 72 17.40 3.91 -3.95
N ARG A 73 16.83 3.61 -2.77
CA ARG A 73 17.55 2.93 -1.68
C ARG A 73 17.95 1.51 -2.06
N THR A 74 17.25 0.91 -3.01
CA THR A 74 17.63 -0.36 -3.63
C THR A 74 18.79 -0.13 -4.59
N ARG A 75 19.99 -0.58 -4.21
CA ARG A 75 21.24 -0.37 -4.96
C ARG A 75 21.12 -0.77 -6.43
N GLY A 76 21.59 0.10 -7.32
CA GLY A 76 21.60 -0.11 -8.78
C GLY A 76 20.21 0.00 -9.41
N ARG A 77 19.32 0.76 -8.76
CA ARG A 77 18.01 1.11 -9.25
C ARG A 77 17.81 2.61 -9.19
N TRP A 78 17.16 3.15 -10.20
CA TRP A 78 16.82 4.56 -10.29
C TRP A 78 15.36 4.72 -10.69
N GLU A 79 14.74 5.75 -10.19
CA GLU A 79 13.46 6.25 -10.68
C GLU A 79 13.73 7.23 -11.83
N PHE A 80 13.04 7.09 -12.94
CA PHE A 80 13.07 8.10 -14.00
C PHE A 80 12.20 9.29 -13.60
N ALA A 81 12.75 10.49 -13.78
CA ALA A 81 12.05 11.73 -13.50
C ALA A 81 11.80 12.48 -14.83
N PRO A 82 10.64 12.29 -15.50
CA PRO A 82 10.33 12.95 -16.77
C PRO A 82 10.27 14.47 -16.64
N ALA A 83 10.45 15.18 -17.76
CA ALA A 83 10.43 16.65 -17.81
C ALA A 83 9.10 17.21 -17.26
N ALA A 84 7.99 16.54 -17.53
CA ALA A 84 6.66 16.95 -17.06
C ALA A 84 6.54 17.05 -15.53
N ARG A 85 7.44 16.43 -14.76
CA ARG A 85 7.46 16.55 -13.29
C ARG A 85 8.13 17.82 -12.77
N ALA A 86 8.41 18.77 -13.63
CA ALA A 86 8.96 20.09 -13.24
C ALA A 86 10.16 20.00 -12.28
N GLY A 87 11.18 19.18 -12.61
CA GLY A 87 12.43 19.06 -11.85
C GLY A 87 12.75 17.62 -11.41
N ALA A 88 13.82 17.44 -10.64
CA ALA A 88 14.26 16.16 -10.10
C ALA A 88 13.35 15.72 -8.94
N VAL A 89 12.05 15.60 -9.19
CA VAL A 89 11.02 15.25 -8.17
C VAL A 89 10.59 13.79 -8.36
N ARG A 90 10.48 13.05 -7.26
CA ARG A 90 9.99 11.68 -7.25
C ARG A 90 8.52 11.59 -7.66
N SER A 91 8.10 10.43 -8.19
CA SER A 91 6.71 10.17 -8.63
C SER A 91 5.68 10.29 -7.52
N GLY A 92 6.12 10.14 -6.27
CA GLY A 92 5.19 9.98 -5.16
C GLY A 92 4.60 8.57 -5.04
N ASP A 93 5.03 7.61 -5.90
CA ASP A 93 4.65 6.21 -5.73
C ASP A 93 5.15 5.69 -4.37
N PRO A 94 4.25 5.40 -3.40
CA PRO A 94 4.64 4.96 -2.08
C PRO A 94 5.26 3.57 -2.08
N PHE A 95 5.11 2.83 -3.18
CA PHE A 95 5.58 1.46 -3.35
C PHE A 95 6.85 1.35 -4.21
N ILE A 96 7.42 2.44 -4.68
CA ILE A 96 8.54 2.38 -5.62
C ILE A 96 9.74 1.59 -5.09
N GLU A 97 10.06 1.74 -3.80
CA GLU A 97 11.14 0.96 -3.16
C GLU A 97 10.80 -0.52 -3.03
N LEU A 98 9.51 -0.86 -2.82
CA LEU A 98 9.04 -2.24 -2.81
C LEU A 98 9.16 -2.84 -4.21
N ARG A 99 8.69 -2.14 -5.26
CA ARG A 99 8.81 -2.56 -6.66
C ARG A 99 10.27 -2.81 -7.03
N ALA A 100 11.15 -1.85 -6.74
CA ALA A 100 12.59 -1.95 -7.00
C ALA A 100 13.23 -3.15 -6.28
N THR A 101 12.82 -3.40 -5.04
CA THR A 101 13.32 -4.53 -4.25
C THR A 101 12.85 -5.86 -4.82
N LEU A 102 11.57 -5.98 -5.18
CA LEU A 102 10.98 -7.21 -5.73
C LEU A 102 11.51 -7.55 -7.14
N GLN A 103 11.85 -6.55 -7.95
CA GLN A 103 12.56 -6.76 -9.23
C GLN A 103 13.97 -7.35 -9.04
N ARG A 104 14.59 -7.11 -7.90
CA ARG A 104 15.95 -7.60 -7.61
C ARG A 104 15.95 -8.99 -7.01
N ARG A 105 14.96 -9.30 -6.15
CA ARG A 105 14.87 -10.58 -5.44
C ARG A 105 13.44 -10.89 -5.06
N SER A 106 13.09 -12.16 -5.05
CA SER A 106 11.85 -12.63 -4.44
C SER A 106 11.91 -12.43 -2.93
N LEU A 107 10.82 -11.91 -2.36
CA LEU A 107 10.62 -11.77 -0.93
C LEU A 107 9.22 -12.26 -0.58
N PRO A 108 9.06 -13.02 0.49
CA PRO A 108 7.76 -13.44 1.00
C PRO A 108 7.12 -12.29 1.78
N VAL A 109 6.64 -11.30 1.05
CA VAL A 109 5.98 -10.10 1.58
C VAL A 109 4.69 -9.83 0.83
N ALA A 110 3.73 -9.17 1.49
CA ALA A 110 2.52 -8.67 0.85
C ALA A 110 2.09 -7.34 1.48
N LEU A 111 1.48 -6.46 0.70
CA LEU A 111 0.79 -5.30 1.24
C LEU A 111 -0.40 -5.76 2.07
N ALA A 112 -0.59 -5.14 3.24
CA ALA A 112 -1.50 -5.60 4.27
C ALA A 112 -2.34 -4.46 4.86
N TYR A 113 -3.46 -4.78 5.47
CA TYR A 113 -4.35 -3.85 6.17
C TYR A 113 -4.69 -2.60 5.35
N ASP A 114 -4.43 -1.39 5.86
CA ASP A 114 -4.73 -0.12 5.16
C ASP A 114 -4.10 -0.05 3.77
N SER A 115 -2.88 -0.57 3.61
CA SER A 115 -2.20 -0.62 2.31
C SER A 115 -2.84 -1.61 1.34
N ALA A 116 -3.35 -2.73 1.85
CA ALA A 116 -4.11 -3.67 1.04
C ALA A 116 -5.46 -3.08 0.64
N ALA A 117 -6.20 -2.49 1.58
CA ALA A 117 -7.48 -1.85 1.30
C ALA A 117 -7.35 -0.77 0.21
N TRP A 118 -6.31 0.08 0.29
CA TRP A 118 -6.06 1.11 -0.70
C TRP A 118 -5.65 0.54 -2.06
N LEU A 119 -4.69 -0.39 -2.12
CA LEU A 119 -4.27 -0.99 -3.39
C LEU A 119 -5.38 -1.83 -4.04
N GLN A 120 -6.23 -2.47 -3.23
CA GLN A 120 -7.42 -3.18 -3.70
C GLN A 120 -8.50 -2.23 -4.25
N GLY A 121 -8.35 -0.93 -4.05
CA GLY A 121 -9.32 0.09 -4.47
C GLY A 121 -10.56 0.13 -3.58
N LEU A 122 -10.50 -0.46 -2.39
CA LEU A 122 -11.57 -0.40 -1.40
C LEU A 122 -11.56 0.95 -0.67
N SER A 123 -10.41 1.36 -0.16
CA SER A 123 -10.26 2.66 0.48
C SER A 123 -9.74 3.71 -0.51
N ALA A 124 -10.41 4.85 -0.59
CA ALA A 124 -9.93 6.01 -1.35
C ALA A 124 -8.73 6.72 -0.68
N ARG A 125 -8.46 6.41 0.58
CA ARG A 125 -7.43 7.08 1.38
C ARG A 125 -6.12 6.33 1.35
N GLN A 126 -5.11 6.98 0.79
CA GLN A 126 -3.75 6.45 0.85
C GLN A 126 -3.23 6.51 2.29
N PRO A 127 -2.76 5.37 2.86
CA PRO A 127 -2.20 5.39 4.20
C PRO A 127 -0.91 6.19 4.25
N THR A 128 -0.75 7.00 5.29
CA THR A 128 0.47 7.81 5.53
C THR A 128 1.72 6.92 5.62
N LYS A 129 1.60 5.74 6.20
CA LYS A 129 2.67 4.75 6.29
C LYS A 129 2.17 3.41 5.78
N GLN A 130 2.83 2.92 4.74
CA GLN A 130 2.49 1.64 4.11
C GLN A 130 2.80 0.46 5.02
N ILE A 131 1.96 -0.58 4.97
CA ILE A 131 2.07 -1.77 5.81
C ILE A 131 2.43 -2.97 4.94
N LEU A 132 3.49 -3.70 5.34
CA LEU A 132 3.89 -4.97 4.77
C LEU A 132 3.67 -6.10 5.78
N ALA A 133 2.96 -7.13 5.37
CA ALA A 133 3.03 -8.43 6.00
C ALA A 133 4.27 -9.17 5.52
N THR A 134 4.91 -9.88 6.43
CA THR A 134 6.03 -10.78 6.11
C THR A 134 5.72 -12.18 6.62
N TYR A 135 6.20 -13.17 5.90
CA TYR A 135 6.12 -14.54 6.39
C TYR A 135 6.85 -14.67 7.74
N PRO A 136 6.32 -15.44 8.69
CA PRO A 136 6.88 -15.52 10.05
C PRO A 136 8.37 -15.88 10.13
N SER A 137 8.86 -16.69 9.17
CA SER A 137 10.28 -17.07 9.08
C SER A 137 11.19 -15.96 8.55
N GLN A 138 10.64 -14.91 7.94
CA GLN A 138 11.41 -13.80 7.39
C GLN A 138 11.94 -12.90 8.53
N ARG A 139 13.21 -13.06 8.91
CA ARG A 139 13.79 -12.35 10.06
C ARG A 139 14.06 -10.87 9.80
N LYS A 140 14.56 -10.52 8.61
CA LYS A 140 14.96 -9.14 8.29
C LYS A 140 14.52 -8.76 6.88
N LEU A 141 13.93 -7.57 6.77
CA LEU A 141 13.68 -6.92 5.49
C LEU A 141 14.89 -6.10 5.05
N PRO A 142 15.04 -5.86 3.72
CA PRO A 142 16.05 -4.95 3.20
C PRO A 142 15.93 -3.55 3.82
N PRO A 143 17.05 -2.85 4.04
CA PRO A 143 17.02 -1.46 4.51
C PRO A 143 16.20 -0.53 3.60
N ALA A 144 16.12 -0.82 2.31
CA ALA A 144 15.29 -0.08 1.36
C ALA A 144 13.80 -0.03 1.77
N LEU A 145 13.32 -1.06 2.50
CA LEU A 145 11.94 -1.15 2.98
C LEU A 145 11.72 -0.61 4.40
N SER A 146 12.69 0.10 4.98
CA SER A 146 12.60 0.64 6.35
C SER A 146 11.46 1.65 6.56
N ASN A 147 10.95 2.24 5.49
CA ASN A 147 9.81 3.16 5.55
C ASN A 147 8.46 2.45 5.75
N PHE A 148 8.41 1.14 5.52
CA PHE A 148 7.20 0.37 5.73
C PHE A 148 7.03 0.01 7.20
N ARG A 149 5.78 0.01 7.66
CA ARG A 149 5.41 -0.67 8.90
C ARG A 149 5.31 -2.16 8.62
N VAL A 150 5.97 -2.97 9.41
CA VAL A 150 6.01 -4.42 9.20
C VAL A 150 5.12 -5.14 10.20
N THR A 151 4.32 -6.08 9.72
CA THR A 151 3.61 -7.07 10.55
C THR A 151 4.10 -8.48 10.21
N ARG A 152 4.11 -9.36 11.21
CA ARG A 152 4.40 -10.80 11.03
C ARG A 152 3.12 -11.63 10.92
N ILE A 153 2.00 -10.99 10.74
CA ILE A 153 0.73 -11.67 10.52
C ILE A 153 0.65 -12.00 9.03
N TRP A 154 0.44 -13.26 8.72
CA TRP A 154 0.34 -13.77 7.36
C TRP A 154 -1.05 -14.37 7.12
N GLY A 155 -1.53 -14.33 5.89
CA GLY A 155 -2.77 -14.99 5.48
C GLY A 155 -2.57 -16.49 5.29
N VAL A 156 -3.66 -17.24 5.30
CA VAL A 156 -3.70 -18.64 4.85
C VAL A 156 -3.70 -18.69 3.32
N LEU A 157 -4.40 -17.73 2.71
CA LEU A 157 -4.44 -17.59 1.25
C LEU A 157 -3.16 -16.94 0.75
N GLU A 158 -2.68 -17.44 -0.39
CA GLU A 158 -1.57 -16.79 -1.09
C GLU A 158 -1.98 -15.38 -1.53
N PRO A 159 -1.07 -14.39 -1.33
CA PRO A 159 -1.31 -13.03 -1.81
C PRO A 159 -1.52 -13.01 -3.32
N GLU A 160 -2.45 -12.19 -3.77
CA GLU A 160 -2.62 -11.93 -5.20
C GLU A 160 -1.67 -10.84 -5.69
N ARG A 161 -1.57 -10.68 -7.00
CA ARG A 161 -0.80 -9.60 -7.61
C ARG A 161 -1.72 -8.52 -8.14
N LYS A 162 -1.51 -7.30 -7.68
CA LYS A 162 -2.15 -6.09 -8.20
C LYS A 162 -1.07 -5.05 -8.49
N ASP A 163 -1.09 -4.45 -9.67
CA ASP A 163 -0.04 -3.54 -10.16
C ASP A 163 1.38 -4.11 -9.96
N ASN A 164 1.55 -5.40 -10.21
CA ASN A 164 2.79 -6.16 -10.01
C ASN A 164 3.30 -6.22 -8.55
N LEU A 165 2.47 -5.88 -7.57
CA LEU A 165 2.78 -5.96 -6.15
C LEU A 165 2.00 -7.10 -5.49
N PRO A 166 2.61 -7.87 -4.58
CA PRO A 166 1.89 -8.84 -3.77
C PRO A 166 1.03 -8.09 -2.75
N VAL A 167 -0.24 -8.43 -2.70
CA VAL A 167 -1.23 -7.81 -1.81
C VAL A 167 -2.14 -8.87 -1.21
N TRP A 168 -2.57 -8.69 0.03
CA TRP A 168 -3.58 -9.55 0.61
C TRP A 168 -4.86 -9.52 -0.21
N ARG A 169 -5.42 -10.69 -0.45
CA ARG A 169 -6.76 -10.85 -1.01
C ARG A 169 -7.79 -10.24 -0.06
N VAL A 170 -8.94 -9.87 -0.60
CA VAL A 170 -10.01 -9.26 0.21
C VAL A 170 -10.47 -10.16 1.36
N PRO A 171 -10.66 -11.49 1.20
CA PRO A 171 -10.96 -12.38 2.32
C PRO A 171 -9.90 -12.36 3.42
N THR A 172 -8.61 -12.35 3.05
CA THR A 172 -7.51 -12.25 4.01
C THR A 172 -7.58 -10.93 4.77
N LEU A 173 -7.80 -9.81 4.09
CA LEU A 173 -7.91 -8.48 4.71
C LEU A 173 -9.02 -8.47 5.76
N LEU A 174 -10.24 -8.88 5.40
CA LEU A 174 -11.40 -8.91 6.30
C LEU A 174 -11.16 -9.82 7.52
N ALA A 175 -10.67 -11.03 7.28
CA ALA A 175 -10.37 -11.98 8.36
C ALA A 175 -9.30 -11.42 9.32
N LYS A 176 -8.20 -10.83 8.80
CA LYS A 176 -7.12 -10.29 9.67
C LYS A 176 -7.55 -9.01 10.39
N MET A 177 -8.46 -8.21 9.84
CA MET A 177 -9.09 -7.10 10.56
C MET A 177 -9.91 -7.61 11.75
N ALA A 178 -10.61 -8.73 11.60
CA ALA A 178 -11.37 -9.34 12.69
C ALA A 178 -10.46 -10.04 13.71
N ILE A 179 -9.37 -10.68 13.29
CA ILE A 179 -8.42 -11.39 14.18
C ILE A 179 -7.63 -10.38 15.02
N VAL A 180 -7.07 -9.34 14.38
CA VAL A 180 -6.19 -8.37 15.04
C VAL A 180 -6.60 -6.92 14.66
N PRO A 181 -7.73 -6.42 15.20
CA PRO A 181 -8.33 -5.15 14.79
C PRO A 181 -7.39 -3.94 14.90
N HIS A 182 -6.50 -3.93 15.87
CA HIS A 182 -5.61 -2.79 16.13
C HIS A 182 -4.52 -2.57 15.08
N TYR A 183 -4.33 -3.49 14.14
CA TYR A 183 -3.40 -3.27 13.02
C TYR A 183 -4.01 -2.43 11.91
N TYR A 184 -5.32 -2.57 11.66
CA TYR A 184 -6.04 -1.65 10.78
C TYR A 184 -6.28 -0.33 11.51
N ARG A 185 -6.07 0.80 10.86
CA ARG A 185 -6.12 2.12 11.54
C ARG A 185 -7.21 3.05 11.05
N ASP A 186 -7.68 2.85 9.85
CA ASP A 186 -8.70 3.71 9.24
C ASP A 186 -10.13 3.23 9.53
N TRP A 187 -10.38 2.76 10.77
CA TRP A 187 -11.68 2.26 11.21
C TRP A 187 -12.83 3.25 11.02
N PRO A 188 -12.66 4.58 11.23
CA PRO A 188 -13.75 5.52 11.04
C PRO A 188 -14.31 5.54 9.60
N ASN A 189 -13.52 5.11 8.63
CA ASN A 189 -13.90 5.11 7.23
C ASN A 189 -14.17 3.70 6.66
N VAL A 190 -14.07 2.68 7.49
CA VAL A 190 -14.24 1.29 7.04
C VAL A 190 -15.65 1.04 6.47
N THR A 191 -16.67 1.68 7.01
CA THR A 191 -18.06 1.55 6.56
C THR A 191 -18.27 2.05 5.14
N GLU A 192 -17.40 2.92 4.62
CA GLU A 192 -17.48 3.46 3.25
C GLU A 192 -17.23 2.36 2.19
N TRP A 193 -16.51 1.29 2.53
CA TRP A 193 -16.10 0.26 1.59
C TRP A 193 -16.38 -1.18 2.06
N LEU A 194 -16.90 -1.36 3.25
CA LEU A 194 -17.08 -2.68 3.85
C LEU A 194 -18.04 -3.56 3.04
N GLU A 195 -19.13 -2.97 2.52
CA GLU A 195 -20.10 -3.65 1.65
C GLU A 195 -19.43 -4.16 0.37
N GLU A 196 -18.65 -3.31 -0.30
CA GLU A 196 -17.90 -3.69 -1.50
C GLU A 196 -16.90 -4.81 -1.20
N ALA A 197 -16.23 -4.75 -0.04
CA ALA A 197 -15.31 -5.80 0.36
C ALA A 197 -16.01 -7.15 0.55
N PHE A 198 -17.17 -7.19 1.19
CA PHE A 198 -17.92 -8.43 1.35
C PHE A 198 -18.51 -8.93 0.02
N ASN A 199 -18.93 -8.05 -0.89
CA ASN A 199 -19.35 -8.43 -2.25
C ASN A 199 -18.23 -9.12 -3.03
N ARG A 200 -16.97 -8.72 -2.80
CA ARG A 200 -15.78 -9.29 -3.47
C ARG A 200 -15.18 -10.48 -2.74
N ALA A 201 -15.58 -10.73 -1.51
CA ALA A 201 -15.02 -11.80 -0.69
C ALA A 201 -15.77 -13.11 -0.96
N ASP A 202 -15.02 -14.14 -1.36
CA ASP A 202 -15.57 -15.50 -1.43
C ASP A 202 -15.74 -16.08 -0.01
N ALA A 203 -16.90 -16.69 0.25
CA ALA A 203 -17.23 -17.24 1.57
C ALA A 203 -16.34 -18.41 1.98
N VAL A 204 -15.92 -19.25 1.01
CA VAL A 204 -15.02 -20.39 1.27
C VAL A 204 -13.63 -19.88 1.65
N ASP A 205 -13.15 -18.86 0.94
CA ASP A 205 -11.86 -18.24 1.23
C ASP A 205 -11.87 -17.51 2.60
N LEU A 206 -12.98 -16.88 2.97
CA LEU A 206 -13.16 -16.32 4.33
C LEU A 206 -13.07 -17.39 5.41
N GLU A 207 -13.76 -18.52 5.20
CA GLU A 207 -13.71 -19.64 6.15
C GLU A 207 -12.29 -20.19 6.28
N ARG A 208 -11.57 -20.39 5.17
CA ARG A 208 -10.17 -20.84 5.19
C ARG A 208 -9.27 -19.92 6.01
N GLU A 209 -9.46 -18.60 5.90
CA GLU A 209 -8.71 -17.63 6.70
C GLU A 209 -9.03 -17.68 8.19
N LEU A 210 -10.23 -18.19 8.55
CA LEU A 210 -10.71 -18.32 9.92
C LEU A 210 -10.49 -19.70 10.55
N ASP A 211 -10.03 -20.70 9.81
CA ASP A 211 -9.92 -22.08 10.31
C ASP A 211 -9.09 -22.22 11.58
N HIS A 212 -8.04 -21.41 11.71
CA HIS A 212 -7.16 -21.36 12.90
C HIS A 212 -7.27 -20.04 13.67
N ALA A 213 -8.32 -19.24 13.38
CA ALA A 213 -8.52 -17.98 14.06
C ALA A 213 -9.11 -18.20 15.46
N PRO A 214 -8.81 -17.32 16.45
CA PRO A 214 -9.49 -17.33 17.73
C PRO A 214 -11.00 -17.13 17.55
N ASP A 215 -11.81 -17.84 18.35
CA ASP A 215 -13.27 -17.74 18.27
C ASP A 215 -13.83 -16.29 18.27
N PRO A 216 -13.28 -15.33 19.06
CA PRO A 216 -13.72 -13.94 18.98
C PRO A 216 -13.57 -13.29 17.60
N ALA A 217 -12.71 -13.82 16.73
CA ALA A 217 -12.56 -13.28 15.37
C ALA A 217 -13.79 -13.57 14.51
N ARG A 218 -14.40 -14.75 14.65
CA ARG A 218 -15.65 -15.08 13.92
C ARG A 218 -16.78 -14.14 14.31
N ILE A 219 -16.91 -13.84 15.60
CA ILE A 219 -17.94 -12.91 16.13
C ILE A 219 -17.68 -11.50 15.58
N ARG A 220 -16.44 -11.03 15.59
CA ARG A 220 -16.12 -9.72 15.03
C ARG A 220 -16.40 -9.66 13.54
N LEU A 221 -16.04 -10.71 12.78
CA LEU A 221 -16.31 -10.76 11.35
C LEU A 221 -17.82 -10.83 11.05
N ALA A 222 -18.58 -11.58 11.85
CA ALA A 222 -20.04 -11.61 11.76
C ALA A 222 -20.64 -10.22 11.98
N TYR A 223 -20.19 -9.52 13.02
CA TYR A 223 -20.61 -8.14 13.27
C TYR A 223 -20.26 -7.21 12.10
N LEU A 224 -19.04 -7.29 11.54
CA LEU A 224 -18.65 -6.50 10.37
C LEU A 224 -19.52 -6.82 9.13
N ALA A 225 -19.85 -8.09 8.92
CA ALA A 225 -20.73 -8.52 7.84
C ALA A 225 -22.17 -7.96 8.01
N ASP A 226 -22.68 -7.96 9.22
CA ASP A 226 -23.98 -7.36 9.52
C ASP A 226 -24.00 -5.85 9.30
N GLN A 227 -22.94 -5.14 9.71
CA GLN A 227 -22.77 -3.70 9.42
C GLN A 227 -22.69 -3.40 7.92
N ALA A 228 -22.31 -4.37 7.11
CA ALA A 228 -22.29 -4.32 5.64
C ALA A 228 -23.57 -4.90 4.99
N ASN A 229 -24.62 -5.16 5.75
CA ASN A 229 -25.89 -5.75 5.31
C ASN A 229 -25.84 -7.23 4.84
N PHE A 230 -24.76 -7.95 5.13
CA PHE A 230 -24.60 -9.38 4.82
C PHE A 230 -25.12 -10.25 5.94
N LYS A 231 -26.41 -10.13 6.28
CA LYS A 231 -27.05 -10.78 7.43
C LYS A 231 -26.95 -12.32 7.41
N HIS A 232 -27.09 -12.95 6.24
CA HIS A 232 -26.97 -14.41 6.11
C HIS A 232 -25.55 -14.88 6.45
N LEU A 233 -24.53 -14.22 5.92
CA LEU A 233 -23.13 -14.51 6.24
C LEU A 233 -22.85 -14.30 7.74
N ALA A 234 -23.37 -13.22 8.32
CA ALA A 234 -23.23 -12.94 9.74
C ALA A 234 -23.83 -14.06 10.60
N GLN A 235 -25.03 -14.54 10.26
CA GLN A 235 -25.68 -15.67 10.95
C GLN A 235 -24.88 -16.97 10.83
N ASP A 236 -24.35 -17.26 9.65
CA ASP A 236 -23.57 -18.49 9.43
C ASP A 236 -22.22 -18.44 10.17
N LEU A 237 -21.57 -17.30 10.23
CA LEU A 237 -20.38 -17.10 11.06
C LEU A 237 -20.70 -17.26 12.55
N MET A 238 -21.83 -16.73 13.03
CA MET A 238 -22.26 -16.87 14.43
C MET A 238 -22.59 -18.31 14.81
N LYS A 239 -23.23 -19.09 13.92
CA LYS A 239 -23.50 -20.53 14.17
C LYS A 239 -22.22 -21.33 14.42
N LYS A 240 -21.11 -20.93 13.80
CA LYS A 240 -19.79 -21.57 13.90
C LYS A 240 -18.94 -21.02 15.06
N ALA A 241 -19.31 -19.88 15.63
CA ALA A 241 -18.58 -19.27 16.72
C ALA A 241 -18.83 -20.01 18.04
N ARG A 242 -17.76 -20.34 18.77
CA ARG A 242 -17.84 -21.06 20.07
C ARG A 242 -17.57 -20.17 21.29
N ALA A 243 -17.32 -18.86 21.07
CA ALA A 243 -17.00 -17.95 22.15
C ALA A 243 -18.21 -17.75 23.08
N SER A 244 -18.05 -18.04 24.37
CA SER A 244 -19.04 -17.83 25.39
C SER A 244 -18.88 -16.52 26.18
N GLY A 245 -17.80 -15.81 25.97
CA GLY A 245 -17.43 -14.59 26.70
C GLY A 245 -17.69 -13.32 25.91
N LEU A 246 -17.48 -12.18 26.60
CA LEU A 246 -17.59 -10.85 26.01
C LEU A 246 -16.46 -10.62 25.00
N VAL A 247 -16.82 -10.21 23.79
CA VAL A 247 -15.88 -9.92 22.69
C VAL A 247 -15.67 -8.42 22.57
N TYR A 248 -14.46 -8.00 22.22
CA TYR A 248 -14.11 -6.59 22.01
C TYR A 248 -13.68 -6.33 20.58
N LEU A 249 -14.29 -5.36 19.94
CA LEU A 249 -13.80 -4.73 18.70
C LEU A 249 -13.23 -3.36 19.07
N GLY A 250 -11.90 -3.32 19.28
CA GLY A 250 -11.19 -2.14 19.79
C GLY A 250 -10.84 -2.24 21.28
N ARG A 251 -10.23 -1.18 21.81
CA ARG A 251 -9.70 -1.14 23.19
C ARG A 251 -10.23 0.04 24.02
N ASP A 252 -10.84 1.04 23.38
CA ASP A 252 -11.34 2.22 24.06
C ASP A 252 -12.65 1.89 24.78
N ARG A 253 -12.62 1.92 26.13
CA ARG A 253 -13.81 1.65 26.94
C ARG A 253 -14.68 2.88 27.14
N ALA A 254 -14.13 4.08 27.02
CA ALA A 254 -14.87 5.33 27.27
C ALA A 254 -15.83 5.65 26.11
N ARG A 255 -15.52 5.20 24.89
CA ARG A 255 -16.31 5.41 23.67
C ARG A 255 -16.71 4.09 23.07
N SER A 256 -17.45 3.28 23.79
CA SER A 256 -17.82 1.95 23.34
C SER A 256 -19.33 1.75 23.40
N ARG A 257 -19.82 0.91 22.48
CA ARG A 257 -21.21 0.50 22.40
C ARG A 257 -21.29 -1.02 22.60
N PHE A 258 -22.18 -1.46 23.49
CA PHE A 258 -22.47 -2.89 23.65
C PHE A 258 -23.50 -3.33 22.61
N ILE A 259 -23.17 -4.35 21.84
CA ILE A 259 -24.00 -4.97 20.80
C ILE A 259 -24.47 -6.33 21.33
N ARG A 260 -25.69 -6.37 21.80
CA ARG A 260 -26.25 -7.52 22.50
C ARG A 260 -26.26 -8.78 21.65
N GLU A 261 -26.61 -8.67 20.37
CA GLU A 261 -26.74 -9.78 19.41
C GLU A 261 -25.44 -10.57 19.24
N TYR A 262 -24.30 -9.89 19.35
CA TYR A 262 -22.96 -10.47 19.18
C TYR A 262 -22.20 -10.63 20.48
N ASN A 263 -22.82 -10.28 21.65
CA ASN A 263 -22.11 -10.16 22.91
C ASN A 263 -20.76 -9.41 22.75
N LEU A 264 -20.79 -8.28 22.04
CA LEU A 264 -19.61 -7.55 21.57
C LEU A 264 -19.63 -6.11 22.06
N ILE A 265 -18.46 -5.64 22.51
CA ILE A 265 -18.21 -4.20 22.74
C ILE A 265 -17.45 -3.64 21.55
N ASP A 266 -18.10 -2.73 20.84
CA ASP A 266 -17.51 -1.98 19.73
C ASP A 266 -17.05 -0.61 20.21
N SER A 267 -15.78 -0.27 19.92
CA SER A 267 -15.19 1.04 20.13
C SER A 267 -14.51 1.61 18.86
N LEU A 268 -14.70 0.96 17.73
CA LEU A 268 -14.04 1.32 16.46
C LEU A 268 -15.01 1.86 15.41
N LEU A 269 -16.25 1.32 15.34
CA LEU A 269 -17.28 1.74 14.38
C LEU A 269 -18.28 2.73 14.98
N VAL A 270 -18.16 3.06 16.25
CA VAL A 270 -19.03 4.05 16.87
C VAL A 270 -18.75 5.42 16.26
N PRO A 271 -19.76 6.11 15.68
CA PRO A 271 -19.56 7.45 15.14
C PRO A 271 -18.99 8.38 16.23
N SER A 272 -17.94 9.12 15.90
CA SER A 272 -17.49 10.20 16.78
C SER A 272 -18.64 11.18 16.93
N VAL A 273 -19.26 11.24 18.10
CA VAL A 273 -20.19 12.31 18.42
C VAL A 273 -19.37 13.61 18.33
N LYS A 274 -19.61 14.38 17.27
CA LYS A 274 -19.06 15.73 17.18
C LYS A 274 -19.71 16.52 18.30
N THR A 275 -18.94 16.77 19.36
CA THR A 275 -19.24 17.76 20.37
C THR A 275 -19.05 19.15 19.78
#